data_7fae35307e02852d443918c9cb9e6011
#
_entry.id   7fae35307e02852d443918c9cb9e6011
#
_cell.length_a   1.000
_cell.length_b   1.000
_cell.length_c   1.000
_cell.angle_alpha   90.00
_cell.angle_beta   90.00
_cell.angle_gamma   90.00
#
_symmetry.space_group_name_H-M   'P 1'
#
loop_
_entity.id
_entity.type
_entity.pdbx_description
1 polymer ?
#
loop_
_entity_poly.entity_id
_entity_poly.type
_entity_poly.pdbx_seq_one_letter_code
_entity_poly.pdbx_strand_id
1 'polypeptide(L)'
;MKNKKIIFLPILGIILAGSLFVSCENDETTAPKGSVLSINRAEVLTRNSKDTFEQGDKIGIFVLNEAGEKYNDCACSWNNLAILLENGWKVDKNINLNEEEGLMRAYYPYSAEVDNPTKIKIESATQTDYLYSRVITVNAENPVVTLQMQHALSLLKLVIKKDSYQGE
;
A
#
# COMPACT_ATOMS: atom_id res chain seq x y z
N MET A 1 44.21 84.27 7.06
CA MET A 1 43.62 84.53 8.36
C MET A 1 42.14 84.76 8.20
N LYS A 2 41.29 83.80 8.30
CA LYS A 2 39.83 83.94 8.47
C LYS A 2 39.30 82.61 8.99
N ASN A 3 38.90 82.61 10.25
CA ASN A 3 38.28 81.51 10.96
C ASN A 3 36.86 81.27 10.39
N LYS A 4 36.57 80.07 9.88
CA LYS A 4 35.21 79.66 9.60
C LYS A 4 34.75 78.73 10.70
N LYS A 5 33.78 79.24 11.46
CA LYS A 5 33.03 78.42 12.45
C LYS A 5 32.17 77.43 11.78
N ILE A 6 32.33 76.16 12.08
CA ILE A 6 31.47 75.09 11.66
C ILE A 6 30.33 75.01 12.65
N ILE A 7 29.12 75.23 12.19
CA ILE A 7 27.88 75.07 12.95
C ILE A 7 27.48 73.64 12.87
N PHE A 8 27.51 72.93 13.99
CA PHE A 8 26.93 71.59 14.09
C PHE A 8 25.43 71.70 14.23
N LEU A 9 24.71 71.16 13.24
CA LEU A 9 23.27 70.99 13.27
C LEU A 9 22.97 69.54 13.65
N PRO A 10 22.23 69.25 14.74
CA PRO A 10 21.86 67.88 15.09
C PRO A 10 20.69 67.47 14.17
N ILE A 11 20.94 66.54 13.27
CA ILE A 11 19.91 65.89 12.50
C ILE A 11 19.24 64.86 13.40
N LEU A 12 18.02 65.16 13.80
CA LEU A 12 17.11 64.25 14.48
C LEU A 12 16.70 63.16 13.52
N GLY A 13 17.33 61.97 13.65
CA GLY A 13 17.03 60.81 12.85
C GLY A 13 15.69 60.20 13.25
N ILE A 14 14.72 60.31 12.36
CA ILE A 14 13.47 59.54 12.46
C ILE A 14 13.79 58.12 12.02
N ILE A 15 13.82 57.17 12.98
CA ILE A 15 13.90 55.73 12.72
C ILE A 15 12.51 55.29 12.26
N LEU A 16 12.33 55.21 10.93
CA LEU A 16 11.16 54.58 10.34
C LEU A 16 11.38 53.06 10.42
N ALA A 17 10.75 52.40 11.38
CA ALA A 17 10.72 50.95 11.48
C ALA A 17 9.90 50.39 10.32
N GLY A 18 10.59 50.16 9.20
CA GLY A 18 10.05 49.35 8.10
C GLY A 18 10.02 47.90 8.51
N SER A 19 8.85 47.41 8.90
CA SER A 19 8.57 45.99 9.00
C SER A 19 8.66 45.36 7.62
N LEU A 20 9.80 44.78 7.31
CA LEU A 20 9.93 43.86 6.19
C LEU A 20 9.12 42.61 6.52
N PHE A 21 7.88 42.56 6.04
CA PHE A 21 7.19 41.31 5.87
C PHE A 21 7.94 40.55 4.77
N VAL A 22 8.88 39.72 5.20
CA VAL A 22 9.36 38.64 4.33
C VAL A 22 8.22 37.64 4.26
N SER A 23 7.35 37.83 3.28
CA SER A 23 6.48 36.77 2.79
C SER A 23 7.40 35.75 2.15
N CYS A 24 7.79 34.74 2.92
CA CYS A 24 8.23 33.47 2.34
C CYS A 24 7.01 32.82 1.73
N GLU A 25 6.65 33.20 0.52
CA GLU A 25 5.94 32.33 -0.39
C GLU A 25 6.94 31.26 -0.83
N ASN A 26 7.18 30.28 0.03
CA ASN A 26 7.59 28.96 -0.40
C ASN A 26 6.31 28.24 -0.83
N ASP A 27 5.81 28.62 -1.97
CA ASP A 27 5.03 27.72 -2.83
C ASP A 27 6.00 26.75 -3.51
N GLU A 28 6.77 26.03 -2.71
CA GLU A 28 7.14 24.70 -3.08
C GLU A 28 5.87 23.86 -2.86
N THR A 29 5.10 23.67 -3.90
CA THR A 29 4.29 22.49 -4.10
C THR A 29 5.25 21.31 -4.01
N THR A 30 5.62 20.95 -2.78
CA THR A 30 6.28 19.69 -2.51
C THR A 30 5.23 18.66 -2.89
N ALA A 31 5.39 18.06 -4.08
CA ALA A 31 4.68 16.85 -4.43
C ALA A 31 4.77 15.93 -3.21
N PRO A 32 3.68 15.35 -2.70
CA PRO A 32 3.70 14.58 -1.48
C PRO A 32 4.81 13.55 -1.61
N LYS A 33 5.73 13.58 -0.67
CA LYS A 33 6.88 12.69 -0.64
C LYS A 33 6.34 11.27 -0.69
N GLY A 34 6.57 10.58 -1.81
CA GLY A 34 5.93 9.31 -2.13
C GLY A 34 5.87 8.39 -0.92
N SER A 35 4.66 8.03 -0.54
CA SER A 35 4.43 7.12 0.56
C SER A 35 4.71 5.69 0.11
N VAL A 36 5.25 4.85 0.98
CA VAL A 36 5.52 3.45 0.67
C VAL A 36 4.31 2.61 1.06
N LEU A 37 3.84 1.77 0.13
CA LEU A 37 2.78 0.81 0.39
C LEU A 37 3.16 -0.11 1.56
N SER A 38 2.27 -0.23 2.51
CA SER A 38 2.40 -1.14 3.63
C SER A 38 1.12 -1.92 3.91
N ILE A 39 1.26 -3.14 4.40
CA ILE A 39 0.14 -3.99 4.80
C ILE A 39 0.09 -4.00 6.33
N ASN A 40 -0.96 -3.39 6.87
CA ASN A 40 -1.20 -3.41 8.30
C ASN A 40 -1.67 -4.80 8.77
N ARG A 41 -2.59 -5.40 8.02
CA ARG A 41 -3.21 -6.67 8.38
C ARG A 41 -3.76 -7.40 7.14
N ALA A 42 -3.75 -8.74 7.20
CA ALA A 42 -4.48 -9.58 6.26
C ALA A 42 -5.43 -10.50 7.06
N GLU A 43 -6.69 -10.49 6.71
CA GLU A 43 -7.76 -11.26 7.35
C GLU A 43 -8.40 -12.19 6.33
N VAL A 44 -8.66 -13.42 6.74
CA VAL A 44 -9.42 -14.36 5.90
C VAL A 44 -10.89 -14.25 6.25
N LEU A 45 -11.71 -13.93 5.25
CA LEU A 45 -13.16 -13.83 5.40
C LEU A 45 -13.76 -15.23 5.29
N THR A 46 -14.00 -15.87 6.43
CA THR A 46 -14.69 -17.16 6.49
C THR A 46 -16.02 -17.03 7.21
N ARG A 47 -16.96 -17.91 6.86
CA ARG A 47 -18.21 -18.03 7.65
C ARG A 47 -18.01 -18.86 8.91
N ASN A 48 -16.94 -19.67 8.98
CA ASN A 48 -16.63 -20.55 10.09
C ASN A 48 -15.15 -20.39 10.45
N SER A 49 -14.87 -19.42 11.28
CA SER A 49 -13.69 -19.19 12.12
C SER A 49 -12.44 -20.06 11.94
N LYS A 50 -11.30 -19.40 11.81
CA LYS A 50 -9.93 -19.74 12.16
C LYS A 50 -8.92 -19.93 11.04
N ASP A 51 -9.21 -19.51 9.85
CA ASP A 51 -8.12 -19.42 8.88
C ASP A 51 -7.42 -18.08 9.09
N THR A 52 -6.40 -18.09 9.90
CA THR A 52 -5.51 -16.94 10.14
C THR A 52 -4.18 -17.23 9.50
N PHE A 53 -3.55 -16.21 8.97
CA PHE A 53 -2.17 -16.31 8.49
C PHE A 53 -1.22 -16.59 9.65
N GLU A 54 -0.21 -17.42 9.37
CA GLU A 54 0.84 -17.79 10.32
C GLU A 54 2.17 -17.15 9.93
N GLN A 55 3.08 -17.04 10.88
CA GLN A 55 4.42 -16.53 10.62
C GLN A 55 5.10 -17.37 9.54
N GLY A 56 5.63 -16.69 8.52
CA GLY A 56 6.24 -17.32 7.35
C GLY A 56 5.31 -17.44 6.15
N ASP A 57 4.02 -17.18 6.31
CA ASP A 57 3.09 -17.13 5.19
C ASP A 57 3.48 -16.04 4.18
N LYS A 58 3.28 -16.37 2.91
CA LYS A 58 3.68 -15.55 1.78
C LYS A 58 2.51 -15.26 0.87
N ILE A 59 2.29 -13.99 0.57
CA ILE A 59 1.28 -13.55 -0.38
C ILE A 59 1.94 -12.82 -1.55
N GLY A 60 1.31 -12.90 -2.73
CA GLY A 60 1.70 -12.12 -3.89
C GLY A 60 0.86 -10.87 -4.01
N ILE A 61 1.50 -9.76 -4.39
CA ILE A 61 0.87 -8.45 -4.51
C ILE A 61 1.05 -7.94 -5.93
N PHE A 62 -0.03 -7.40 -6.49
CA PHE A 62 -0.02 -6.60 -7.71
C PHE A 62 -0.60 -5.22 -7.38
N VAL A 63 0.04 -4.18 -7.86
CA VAL A 63 -0.53 -2.83 -7.90
C VAL A 63 -0.54 -2.38 -9.36
N LEU A 64 -1.72 -2.08 -9.85
CA LEU A 64 -2.00 -1.78 -11.25
C LEU A 64 -2.43 -0.32 -11.37
N ASN A 65 -2.17 0.29 -12.52
CA ASN A 65 -2.82 1.53 -12.91
C ASN A 65 -4.24 1.26 -13.44
N GLU A 66 -4.99 2.27 -13.81
CA GLU A 66 -6.33 2.15 -14.36
C GLU A 66 -6.38 1.33 -15.67
N ALA A 67 -5.30 1.35 -16.45
CA ALA A 67 -5.19 0.57 -17.68
C ALA A 67 -4.91 -0.93 -17.42
N GLY A 68 -4.68 -1.33 -16.16
CA GLY A 68 -4.35 -2.70 -15.78
C GLY A 68 -2.87 -3.05 -15.98
N GLU A 69 -2.02 -2.06 -16.14
CA GLU A 69 -0.58 -2.18 -16.28
C GLU A 69 0.13 -1.98 -14.94
N LYS A 70 1.46 -2.10 -14.93
CA LYS A 70 2.27 -1.88 -13.74
C LYS A 70 2.12 -0.45 -13.22
N TYR A 71 1.82 -0.30 -11.95
CA TYR A 71 1.77 1.00 -11.31
C TYR A 71 3.14 1.69 -11.38
N ASN A 72 3.16 2.94 -11.86
CA ASN A 72 4.38 3.75 -12.09
C ASN A 72 5.46 3.03 -12.91
N ASP A 73 5.08 2.15 -13.84
CA ASP A 73 6.00 1.32 -14.65
C ASP A 73 7.02 0.54 -13.81
N CYS A 74 6.74 0.37 -12.51
CA CYS A 74 7.66 -0.30 -11.59
C CYS A 74 7.48 -1.81 -11.64
N ALA A 75 8.57 -2.54 -11.91
CA ALA A 75 8.59 -3.98 -11.72
C ALA A 75 8.29 -4.40 -10.28
N CYS A 76 8.46 -3.49 -9.31
CA CYS A 76 8.14 -3.70 -7.90
C CYS A 76 6.63 -3.80 -7.64
N SER A 77 5.79 -3.29 -8.53
CA SER A 77 4.33 -3.37 -8.43
C SER A 77 3.74 -4.67 -9.01
N TRP A 78 4.58 -5.54 -9.57
CA TRP A 78 4.16 -6.75 -10.27
C TRP A 78 4.63 -8.02 -9.57
N ASN A 79 3.68 -8.82 -9.09
CA ASN A 79 3.92 -10.05 -8.33
C ASN A 79 4.97 -9.88 -7.20
N ASN A 80 4.83 -8.82 -6.44
CA ASN A 80 5.72 -8.54 -5.33
C ASN A 80 5.38 -9.45 -4.15
N LEU A 81 6.42 -10.01 -3.53
CA LEU A 81 6.28 -10.86 -2.37
C LEU A 81 6.00 -10.03 -1.11
N ALA A 82 5.02 -10.44 -0.32
CA ALA A 82 4.93 -10.02 1.08
C ALA A 82 4.94 -11.25 1.98
N ILE A 83 5.69 -11.19 3.06
CA ILE A 83 5.85 -12.26 4.04
C ILE A 83 5.38 -11.79 5.42
N LEU A 84 4.64 -12.65 6.12
CA LEU A 84 4.27 -12.40 7.51
C LEU A 84 5.43 -12.76 8.44
N LEU A 85 5.97 -11.76 9.10
CA LEU A 85 7.01 -11.87 10.10
C LEU A 85 6.43 -11.61 11.51
N GLU A 86 7.25 -11.77 12.54
CA GLU A 86 6.88 -11.50 13.93
C GLU A 86 6.31 -10.06 14.11
N ASN A 87 6.88 -9.10 13.41
CA ASN A 87 6.51 -7.69 13.49
C ASN A 87 5.45 -7.25 12.45
N GLY A 88 4.79 -8.20 11.77
CA GLY A 88 3.77 -7.94 10.76
C GLY A 88 4.22 -8.24 9.33
N TRP A 89 3.43 -7.80 8.37
CA TRP A 89 3.68 -8.02 6.96
C TRP A 89 4.84 -7.18 6.44
N LYS A 90 5.80 -7.82 5.81
CA LYS A 90 6.92 -7.16 5.12
C LYS A 90 6.80 -7.37 3.62
N VAL A 91 6.69 -6.29 2.89
CA VAL A 91 6.75 -6.26 1.42
C VAL A 91 8.23 -6.29 1.00
N ASP A 92 8.59 -7.17 0.07
CA ASP A 92 9.98 -7.41 -0.35
C ASP A 92 10.59 -6.18 -1.04
N LYS A 93 9.89 -5.63 -2.02
CA LYS A 93 10.31 -4.43 -2.75
C LYS A 93 9.39 -3.28 -2.44
N ASN A 94 9.94 -2.15 -2.05
CA ASN A 94 9.16 -0.95 -1.78
C ASN A 94 8.37 -0.52 -3.03
N ILE A 95 7.06 -0.35 -2.87
CA ILE A 95 6.19 0.23 -3.88
C ILE A 95 5.93 1.67 -3.45
N ASN A 96 6.55 2.62 -4.14
CA ASN A 96 6.34 4.04 -3.88
C ASN A 96 5.03 4.48 -4.54
N LEU A 97 4.12 4.99 -3.73
CA LEU A 97 2.84 5.51 -4.16
C LEU A 97 2.95 7.03 -4.39
N ASN A 98 2.31 7.51 -5.46
CA ASN A 98 2.14 8.92 -5.76
C ASN A 98 0.66 9.31 -5.56
N GLU A 99 0.24 10.44 -6.10
CA GLU A 99 -1.15 10.92 -6.01
C GLU A 99 -2.11 10.10 -6.89
N GLU A 100 -1.60 9.39 -7.91
CA GLU A 100 -2.41 8.56 -8.78
C GLU A 100 -2.93 7.32 -8.04
N GLU A 101 -4.14 6.91 -8.40
CA GLU A 101 -4.74 5.71 -7.83
C GLU A 101 -4.10 4.45 -8.39
N GLY A 102 -3.67 3.57 -7.48
CA GLY A 102 -3.25 2.22 -7.77
C GLY A 102 -4.33 1.21 -7.36
N LEU A 103 -4.57 0.22 -8.19
CA LEU A 103 -5.50 -0.87 -7.94
C LEU A 103 -4.74 -2.09 -7.42
N MET A 104 -4.70 -2.26 -6.10
CA MET A 104 -4.01 -3.36 -5.46
C MET A 104 -4.85 -4.62 -5.45
N ARG A 105 -4.20 -5.76 -5.72
CA ARG A 105 -4.72 -7.13 -5.58
C ARG A 105 -3.70 -7.98 -4.84
N ALA A 106 -4.17 -8.91 -4.02
CA ALA A 106 -3.32 -9.89 -3.35
C ALA A 106 -3.86 -11.30 -3.54
N TYR A 107 -2.97 -12.29 -3.46
CA TYR A 107 -3.32 -13.70 -3.52
C TYR A 107 -2.40 -14.54 -2.62
N TYR A 108 -2.89 -15.71 -2.22
CA TYR A 108 -2.16 -16.71 -1.43
C TYR A 108 -2.41 -18.12 -2.00
N PRO A 109 -1.43 -19.00 -1.95
CA PRO A 109 -0.03 -18.76 -1.58
C PRO A 109 0.76 -18.07 -2.70
N TYR A 110 1.82 -17.36 -2.33
CA TYR A 110 2.72 -16.73 -3.30
C TYR A 110 3.39 -17.76 -4.20
N SER A 111 3.48 -17.47 -5.49
CA SER A 111 4.30 -18.17 -6.45
C SER A 111 5.04 -17.18 -7.36
N ALA A 112 6.33 -17.39 -7.57
CA ALA A 112 7.13 -16.56 -8.47
C ALA A 112 6.73 -16.71 -9.95
N GLU A 113 6.00 -17.79 -10.29
CA GLU A 113 5.56 -18.10 -11.66
C GLU A 113 4.29 -17.34 -12.07
N VAL A 114 3.62 -16.69 -11.11
CA VAL A 114 2.39 -15.94 -11.40
C VAL A 114 2.76 -14.63 -12.07
N ASP A 115 2.39 -14.49 -13.33
CA ASP A 115 2.64 -13.33 -14.19
C ASP A 115 1.38 -12.51 -14.51
N ASN A 116 0.21 -12.98 -14.10
CA ASN A 116 -1.07 -12.34 -14.40
C ASN A 116 -1.96 -12.24 -13.16
N PRO A 117 -2.32 -11.01 -12.73
CA PRO A 117 -3.12 -10.79 -11.52
C PRO A 117 -4.56 -11.30 -11.60
N THR A 118 -5.03 -11.65 -12.81
CA THR A 118 -6.40 -12.14 -13.05
C THR A 118 -6.48 -13.62 -13.41
N LYS A 119 -5.31 -14.28 -13.55
CA LYS A 119 -5.21 -15.69 -13.96
C LYS A 119 -4.22 -16.43 -13.07
N ILE A 120 -4.64 -16.76 -11.86
CA ILE A 120 -3.83 -17.54 -10.94
C ILE A 120 -4.22 -19.00 -11.08
N LYS A 121 -3.24 -19.87 -11.39
CA LYS A 121 -3.47 -21.30 -11.50
C LYS A 121 -3.78 -21.88 -10.12
N ILE A 122 -4.90 -22.57 -10.02
CA ILE A 122 -5.31 -23.28 -8.80
C ILE A 122 -5.10 -24.78 -9.02
N GLU A 123 -4.37 -25.41 -8.11
CA GLU A 123 -4.14 -26.87 -8.14
C GLU A 123 -5.08 -27.55 -7.14
N SER A 124 -6.23 -28.00 -7.60
CA SER A 124 -7.26 -28.61 -6.76
C SER A 124 -6.82 -29.96 -6.14
N ALA A 125 -5.85 -30.63 -6.75
CA ALA A 125 -5.37 -31.94 -6.28
C ALA A 125 -4.57 -31.88 -4.97
N THR A 126 -3.98 -30.72 -4.65
CA THR A 126 -3.09 -30.55 -3.48
C THR A 126 -3.83 -30.19 -2.19
N GLN A 127 -5.13 -29.94 -2.27
CA GLN A 127 -5.93 -29.40 -1.13
C GLN A 127 -5.34 -28.10 -0.53
N THR A 128 -4.53 -27.39 -1.34
CA THR A 128 -3.98 -26.10 -0.94
C THR A 128 -5.12 -25.08 -0.88
N ASP A 129 -5.16 -24.29 0.16
CA ASP A 129 -6.12 -23.21 0.29
C ASP A 129 -5.62 -22.00 -0.50
N TYR A 130 -6.40 -21.63 -1.52
CA TYR A 130 -6.10 -20.47 -2.36
C TYR A 130 -6.99 -19.32 -1.94
N LEU A 131 -6.36 -18.19 -1.62
CA LEU A 131 -7.06 -16.96 -1.22
C LEU A 131 -6.77 -15.84 -2.20
N TYR A 132 -7.71 -14.93 -2.32
CA TYR A 132 -7.56 -13.70 -3.09
C TYR A 132 -8.20 -12.51 -2.37
N SER A 133 -7.66 -11.31 -2.55
CA SER A 133 -8.26 -10.09 -2.04
C SER A 133 -9.25 -9.49 -3.06
N ARG A 134 -10.18 -8.68 -2.57
CA ARG A 134 -10.84 -7.70 -3.41
C ARG A 134 -9.82 -6.67 -3.88
N VAL A 135 -10.19 -5.91 -4.91
CA VAL A 135 -9.40 -4.74 -5.34
C VAL A 135 -9.46 -3.68 -4.24
N ILE A 136 -8.30 -3.14 -3.91
CA ILE A 136 -8.14 -2.05 -2.94
C ILE A 136 -7.48 -0.89 -3.66
N THR A 137 -8.07 0.29 -3.59
CA THR A 137 -7.46 1.51 -4.10
C THR A 137 -6.41 2.01 -3.12
N VAL A 138 -5.22 2.32 -3.63
CA VAL A 138 -4.07 2.83 -2.88
C VAL A 138 -3.47 4.03 -3.59
N ASN A 139 -2.97 5.00 -2.83
CA ASN A 139 -2.23 6.15 -3.31
C ASN A 139 -1.36 6.72 -2.19
N ALA A 140 -0.68 7.85 -2.42
CA ALA A 140 0.19 8.46 -1.43
C ALA A 140 -0.54 8.89 -0.14
N GLU A 141 -1.84 9.20 -0.21
CA GLU A 141 -2.67 9.57 0.94
C GLU A 141 -3.14 8.33 1.72
N ASN A 142 -3.33 7.20 1.02
CA ASN A 142 -3.82 5.95 1.59
C ASN A 142 -2.83 4.79 1.32
N PRO A 143 -1.62 4.83 1.91
CA PRO A 143 -0.57 3.85 1.63
C PRO A 143 -0.65 2.59 2.49
N VAL A 144 -1.50 2.59 3.51
CA VAL A 144 -1.62 1.50 4.49
C VAL A 144 -2.90 0.72 4.22
N VAL A 145 -2.78 -0.59 3.98
CA VAL A 145 -3.92 -1.42 3.61
C VAL A 145 -4.20 -2.52 4.63
N THR A 146 -5.48 -2.84 4.77
CA THR A 146 -5.95 -4.08 5.41
C THR A 146 -6.53 -4.98 4.33
N LEU A 147 -5.93 -6.13 4.14
CA LEU A 147 -6.36 -7.11 3.16
C LEU A 147 -7.52 -7.94 3.71
N GLN A 148 -8.59 -8.03 2.95
CA GLN A 148 -9.69 -8.97 3.18
C GLN A 148 -9.59 -10.07 2.14
N MET A 149 -9.10 -11.23 2.57
CA MET A 149 -8.87 -12.39 1.71
C MET A 149 -10.08 -13.31 1.71
N GLN A 150 -10.41 -13.84 0.54
CA GLN A 150 -11.53 -14.77 0.33
C GLN A 150 -11.00 -16.06 -0.28
N HIS A 151 -11.63 -17.20 0.07
CA HIS A 151 -11.28 -18.47 -0.55
C HIS A 151 -11.65 -18.49 -2.03
N ALA A 152 -10.71 -18.91 -2.86
CA ALA A 152 -10.94 -19.08 -4.28
C ALA A 152 -11.73 -20.35 -4.60
N LEU A 153 -11.70 -21.34 -3.70
CA LEU A 153 -12.41 -22.61 -3.81
C LEU A 153 -13.45 -22.74 -2.69
N SER A 154 -14.55 -23.41 -3.02
CA SER A 154 -15.55 -23.80 -2.02
C SER A 154 -15.36 -25.26 -1.65
N LEU A 155 -15.28 -25.56 -0.34
CA LEU A 155 -15.26 -26.91 0.16
C LEU A 155 -16.68 -27.48 0.16
N LEU A 156 -16.93 -28.53 -0.63
CA LEU A 156 -18.15 -29.30 -0.57
C LEU A 156 -17.91 -30.58 0.25
N LYS A 157 -18.47 -30.64 1.46
CA LYS A 157 -18.44 -31.85 2.30
C LYS A 157 -19.73 -32.61 2.13
N LEU A 158 -19.66 -33.75 1.46
CA LEU A 158 -20.77 -34.72 1.36
C LEU A 158 -20.65 -35.73 2.51
N VAL A 159 -21.65 -35.76 3.37
CA VAL A 159 -21.78 -36.79 4.41
C VAL A 159 -22.86 -37.76 3.96
N ILE A 160 -22.43 -38.92 3.44
CA ILE A 160 -23.34 -40.00 3.05
C ILE A 160 -23.55 -40.85 4.30
N LYS A 161 -24.74 -40.83 4.86
CA LYS A 161 -25.15 -41.77 5.90
C LYS A 161 -25.80 -42.94 5.23
N LYS A 162 -25.27 -44.13 5.47
CA LYS A 162 -25.95 -45.38 5.10
C LYS A 162 -27.10 -45.58 6.11
N ASP A 163 -28.28 -45.08 5.77
CA ASP A 163 -29.47 -45.35 6.54
C ASP A 163 -30.26 -46.45 5.83
N SER A 164 -30.39 -47.59 6.48
CA SER A 164 -31.26 -48.72 6.07
C SER A 164 -31.08 -49.27 4.66
N TYR A 165 -29.94 -49.03 3.96
CA TYR A 165 -29.66 -49.75 2.73
C TYR A 165 -29.28 -51.22 3.04
N GLN A 166 -30.23 -52.13 2.84
CA GLN A 166 -30.00 -53.57 2.81
C GLN A 166 -29.72 -53.91 1.34
N GLY A 167 -28.45 -53.80 0.96
CA GLY A 167 -28.04 -54.22 -0.38
C GLY A 167 -28.17 -55.72 -0.54
N GLU A 168 -28.76 -56.14 -1.63
CA GLU A 168 -28.58 -57.50 -2.15
C GLU A 168 -27.17 -57.65 -2.73
#